data_528188d7612079c7fa166e3a59283afe
#
_entry.id   528188d7612079c7fa166e3a59283afe
#
_cell.length_a   1.000
_cell.length_b   1.000
_cell.length_c   1.000
_cell.angle_alpha   90.00
_cell.angle_beta   90.00
_cell.angle_gamma   90.00
#
_symmetry.space_group_name_H-M   'P 1'
#
loop_
_entity.id
_entity.type
_entity.pdbx_description
1 polymer ?
#
loop_
_entity_poly.entity_id
_entity_poly.type
_entity_poly.pdbx_seq_one_letter_code
_entity_poly.pdbx_strand_id
1 'polypeptide(L)'
;MIRIIGSEINLRHRALEVYVSGCIRDCPGCHNPEAQAFGNGMRWDKWLTANRYKLATGTFRNVWILGGDLLCQPDPAEVEEFLRSLRHIMPEEMDLWLWTGAYRKDVPSSVLRHIDWLKTGPYVRDLPEKTVALPDGTDLALASENQELFRVSPPRPLG
;
A
#
# COMPACT_ATOMS: atom_id res chain seq x y z
N MET A 1 12.96 2.29 11.54
CA MET A 1 11.61 2.67 12.04
C MET A 1 10.79 3.21 10.89
N ILE A 2 9.71 2.51 10.55
CA ILE A 2 8.77 2.92 9.51
C ILE A 2 8.10 4.24 9.88
N ARG A 3 8.03 5.15 8.93
CA ARG A 3 7.37 6.46 9.11
C ARG A 3 6.34 6.70 8.02
N ILE A 4 5.27 7.37 8.39
CA ILE A 4 4.17 7.75 7.52
C ILE A 4 4.27 9.25 7.27
N ILE A 5 4.43 9.65 6.01
CA ILE A 5 4.54 11.07 5.65
C ILE A 5 3.19 11.75 5.47
N GLY A 6 2.14 10.98 5.27
CA GLY A 6 0.80 11.51 5.15
C GLY A 6 -0.20 10.45 4.73
N SER A 7 -1.45 10.85 4.66
CA SER A 7 -2.53 10.02 4.14
C SER A 7 -3.55 10.89 3.40
N GLU A 8 -4.19 10.32 2.39
CA GLU A 8 -5.20 10.99 1.57
C GLU A 8 -6.43 10.09 1.39
N ILE A 9 -7.56 10.71 1.13
CA ILE A 9 -8.81 9.99 0.85
C ILE A 9 -9.01 9.93 -0.65
N ASN A 10 -9.13 8.72 -1.18
CA ASN A 10 -9.47 8.48 -2.57
C ASN A 10 -10.96 8.08 -2.65
N LEU A 11 -11.80 9.03 -3.02
CA LEU A 11 -13.25 8.81 -3.07
C LEU A 11 -13.66 7.82 -4.15
N ARG A 12 -12.98 7.83 -5.29
CA ARG A 12 -13.29 6.93 -6.42
C ARG A 12 -13.17 5.46 -6.01
N HIS A 13 -12.11 5.13 -5.27
CA HIS A 13 -11.82 3.75 -4.86
C HIS A 13 -12.21 3.47 -3.41
N ARG A 14 -12.83 4.43 -2.73
CA ARG A 14 -13.20 4.32 -1.32
C ARG A 14 -12.01 3.85 -0.49
N ALA A 15 -10.86 4.44 -0.75
CA ALA A 15 -9.60 4.05 -0.15
C ALA A 15 -9.04 5.15 0.74
N LEU A 16 -8.40 4.74 1.84
CA LEU A 16 -7.46 5.57 2.57
C LEU A 16 -6.07 5.25 2.04
N GLU A 17 -5.45 6.22 1.38
CA GLU A 17 -4.08 6.11 0.89
C GLU A 17 -3.12 6.50 2.00
N VAL A 18 -2.17 5.61 2.33
CA VAL A 18 -1.19 5.79 3.40
C VAL A 18 0.20 5.79 2.79
N TYR A 19 0.89 6.91 2.89
CA TYR A 19 2.19 7.12 2.25
C TYR A 19 3.32 6.87 3.24
N VAL A 20 4.11 5.80 3.01
CA VAL A 20 5.31 5.51 3.81
C VAL A 20 6.51 6.26 3.24
N SER A 21 7.47 6.62 4.10
CA SER A 21 8.73 7.22 3.67
C SER A 21 9.82 6.15 3.53
N GLY A 22 10.67 6.34 2.51
CA GLY A 22 11.84 5.51 2.28
C GLY A 22 11.68 4.55 1.10
N CYS A 23 12.53 4.73 0.09
CA CYS A 23 12.59 3.85 -1.07
C CYS A 23 14.00 3.90 -1.65
N ILE A 24 14.59 2.73 -1.93
CA ILE A 24 15.93 2.61 -2.51
C ILE A 24 15.90 2.37 -4.03
N ARG A 25 14.72 2.34 -4.65
CA ARG A 25 14.59 1.92 -6.06
C ARG A 25 14.99 3.01 -7.05
N ASP A 26 14.90 4.28 -6.65
CA ASP A 26 15.34 5.42 -7.47
C ASP A 26 14.80 5.38 -8.91
N CYS A 27 13.51 5.10 -9.07
CA CYS A 27 12.91 5.02 -10.41
C CYS A 27 12.93 6.40 -11.09
N PRO A 28 13.48 6.52 -12.32
CA PRO A 28 13.43 7.76 -13.06
C PRO A 28 11.98 8.25 -13.27
N GLY A 29 11.71 9.51 -12.92
CA GLY A 29 10.39 10.09 -13.03
C GLY A 29 9.39 9.63 -11.96
N CYS A 30 9.88 9.11 -10.82
CA CYS A 30 9.04 8.67 -9.71
C CYS A 30 7.92 9.68 -9.40
N HIS A 31 6.68 9.19 -9.21
CA HIS A 31 5.52 10.04 -8.94
C HIS A 31 5.49 10.60 -7.51
N ASN A 32 6.24 10.01 -6.58
CA ASN A 32 6.30 10.43 -5.17
C ASN A 32 7.76 10.67 -4.73
N PRO A 33 8.48 11.60 -5.35
CA PRO A 33 9.89 11.83 -5.03
C PRO A 33 10.10 12.25 -3.57
N GLU A 34 9.13 12.92 -2.96
CA GLU A 34 9.16 13.32 -1.56
C GLU A 34 9.13 12.13 -0.60
N ALA A 35 8.66 10.97 -1.05
CA ALA A 35 8.60 9.75 -0.25
C ALA A 35 9.86 8.88 -0.36
N GLN A 36 10.84 9.26 -1.18
CA GLN A 36 12.05 8.46 -1.36
C GLN A 36 12.98 8.51 -0.14
N ALA A 37 13.08 9.66 0.52
CA ALA A 37 13.96 9.81 1.67
C ALA A 37 13.41 9.09 2.90
N PHE A 38 14.29 8.35 3.59
CA PHE A 38 13.96 7.74 4.88
C PHE A 38 13.92 8.80 6.00
N GLY A 39 13.17 8.52 7.06
CA GLY A 39 13.17 9.33 8.27
C GLY A 39 12.16 10.46 8.31
N ASN A 40 11.44 10.73 7.24
CA ASN A 40 10.42 11.77 7.20
C ASN A 40 9.07 11.24 7.70
N GLY A 41 8.32 12.10 8.40
CA GLY A 41 6.97 11.81 8.82
C GLY A 41 6.86 11.27 10.25
N MET A 42 5.67 10.82 10.59
CA MET A 42 5.33 10.31 11.92
C MET A 42 5.67 8.82 12.02
N ARG A 43 6.15 8.38 13.18
CA ARG A 43 6.33 6.94 13.44
C ARG A 43 5.02 6.20 13.23
N TRP A 44 5.09 5.03 12.63
CA TRP A 44 3.89 4.25 12.25
C TRP A 44 2.98 3.92 13.45
N ASP A 45 3.56 3.61 14.62
CA ASP A 45 2.80 3.27 15.81
C ASP A 45 1.99 4.49 16.33
N LYS A 46 2.57 5.67 16.29
CA LYS A 46 1.88 6.90 16.63
C LYS A 46 0.84 7.29 15.59
N TRP A 47 1.15 7.08 14.32
CA TRP A 47 0.19 7.32 13.24
C TRP A 47 -1.03 6.40 13.37
N LEU A 48 -0.83 5.11 13.67
CA LEU A 48 -1.94 4.17 13.93
C LEU A 48 -2.81 4.62 15.10
N THR A 49 -2.20 5.03 16.20
CA THR A 49 -2.93 5.55 17.35
C THR A 49 -3.78 6.76 16.99
N ALA A 50 -3.20 7.71 16.26
CA ALA A 50 -3.89 8.93 15.83
C ALA A 50 -5.04 8.67 14.84
N ASN A 51 -4.93 7.61 14.03
CA ASN A 51 -5.91 7.29 12.98
C ASN A 51 -6.79 6.08 13.30
N ARG A 52 -6.68 5.54 14.51
CA ARG A 52 -7.40 4.31 14.91
C ARG A 52 -8.90 4.38 14.66
N TYR A 53 -9.53 5.47 15.04
CA TYR A 53 -10.97 5.65 14.84
C TYR A 53 -11.34 5.63 13.35
N LYS A 54 -10.60 6.36 12.54
CA LYS A 54 -10.80 6.41 11.09
C LYS A 54 -10.69 5.02 10.43
N LEU A 55 -9.71 4.24 10.86
CA LEU A 55 -9.48 2.89 10.34
C LEU A 55 -10.56 1.90 10.81
N ALA A 56 -11.06 2.06 12.04
CA ALA A 56 -11.96 1.10 12.66
C ALA A 56 -13.43 1.28 12.27
N THR A 57 -13.84 2.45 11.74
CA THR A 57 -15.26 2.78 11.54
C THR A 57 -15.89 2.20 10.28
N GLY A 58 -15.11 1.55 9.41
CA GLY A 58 -15.64 1.00 8.15
C GLY A 58 -16.04 2.06 7.11
N THR A 59 -15.59 3.31 7.27
CA THR A 59 -15.84 4.40 6.32
C THR A 59 -15.23 4.11 4.95
N PHE A 60 -14.06 3.44 4.94
CA PHE A 60 -13.37 3.02 3.72
C PHE A 60 -13.63 1.54 3.43
N ARG A 61 -13.50 1.15 2.16
CA ARG A 61 -13.48 -0.25 1.74
C ARG A 61 -12.05 -0.76 1.60
N ASN A 62 -11.11 0.14 1.40
CA ASN A 62 -9.73 -0.18 1.10
C ASN A 62 -8.77 0.70 1.91
N VAL A 63 -7.65 0.12 2.34
CA VAL A 63 -6.48 0.86 2.80
C VAL A 63 -5.34 0.53 1.85
N TRP A 64 -4.77 1.56 1.23
CA TRP A 64 -3.66 1.43 0.29
C TRP A 64 -2.37 1.89 0.95
N ILE A 65 -1.38 1.01 1.03
CA ILE A 65 -0.04 1.38 1.50
C ILE A 65 0.82 1.64 0.26
N LEU A 66 1.23 2.88 0.10
CA LEU A 66 2.04 3.35 -1.02
C LEU A 66 3.00 4.45 -0.55
N GLY A 67 3.54 5.25 -1.45
CA GLY A 67 4.44 6.36 -1.16
C GLY A 67 5.86 6.04 -1.59
N GLY A 68 6.77 5.79 -0.65
CA GLY A 68 8.04 5.11 -0.88
C GLY A 68 7.79 3.64 -1.17
N ASP A 69 8.49 2.77 -0.51
CA ASP A 69 8.21 1.33 -0.65
C ASP A 69 8.37 0.64 0.69
N LEU A 70 7.27 0.05 1.19
CA LEU A 70 7.29 -0.66 2.46
C LEU A 70 8.33 -1.79 2.47
N LEU A 71 8.56 -2.44 1.32
CA LEU A 71 9.53 -3.53 1.21
C LEU A 71 10.99 -3.05 1.15
N CYS A 72 11.22 -1.75 1.04
CA CYS A 72 12.56 -1.17 1.16
C CYS A 72 12.95 -0.86 2.61
N GLN A 73 12.06 -1.06 3.57
CA GLN A 73 12.34 -0.81 4.97
C GLN A 73 13.39 -1.80 5.49
N PRO A 74 14.34 -1.34 6.34
CA PRO A 74 15.50 -2.17 6.72
C PRO A 74 15.17 -3.32 7.67
N ASP A 75 14.03 -3.26 8.38
CA ASP A 75 13.63 -4.28 9.35
C ASP A 75 12.37 -5.03 8.89
N PRO A 76 12.51 -6.26 8.36
CA PRO A 76 11.36 -7.07 7.94
C PRO A 76 10.39 -7.40 9.07
N ALA A 77 10.86 -7.54 10.30
CA ALA A 77 10.00 -7.83 11.45
C ALA A 77 9.08 -6.63 11.75
N GLU A 78 9.60 -5.42 11.64
CA GLU A 78 8.81 -4.19 11.79
C GLU A 78 7.77 -4.06 10.67
N VAL A 79 8.12 -4.42 9.44
CA VAL A 79 7.17 -4.43 8.32
C VAL A 79 5.99 -5.34 8.61
N GLU A 80 6.26 -6.56 9.06
CA GLU A 80 5.20 -7.50 9.42
C GLU A 80 4.35 -7.01 10.59
N GLU A 81 4.97 -6.45 11.62
CA GLU A 81 4.26 -5.91 12.78
C GLU A 81 3.33 -4.75 12.39
N PHE A 82 3.79 -3.87 11.52
CA PHE A 82 2.97 -2.77 10.99
C PHE A 82 1.73 -3.29 10.26
N LEU A 83 1.91 -4.24 9.32
CA LEU A 83 0.81 -4.83 8.56
C LEU A 83 -0.18 -5.57 9.46
N ARG A 84 0.32 -6.36 10.40
CA ARG A 84 -0.49 -7.07 11.38
C ARG A 84 -1.30 -6.11 12.24
N SER A 85 -0.69 -5.02 12.69
CA SER A 85 -1.35 -4.00 13.51
C SER A 85 -2.44 -3.25 12.74
N LEU A 86 -2.20 -2.93 11.47
CA LEU A 86 -3.24 -2.39 10.58
C LEU A 86 -4.40 -3.36 10.46
N ARG A 87 -4.11 -4.63 10.14
CA ARG A 87 -5.14 -5.65 9.95
C ARG A 87 -5.99 -5.84 11.20
N HIS A 88 -5.37 -5.74 12.38
CA HIS A 88 -6.08 -5.89 13.66
C HIS A 88 -7.08 -4.74 13.92
N ILE A 89 -6.78 -3.53 13.46
CA ILE A 89 -7.64 -2.36 13.65
C ILE A 89 -8.75 -2.31 12.60
N MET A 90 -8.44 -2.71 11.38
CA MET A 90 -9.37 -2.64 10.25
C MET A 90 -10.52 -3.63 10.40
N PRO A 91 -11.78 -3.23 10.06
CA PRO A 91 -12.88 -4.17 9.95
C PRO A 91 -12.56 -5.31 8.96
N GLU A 92 -13.14 -6.48 9.20
CA GLU A 92 -12.87 -7.68 8.39
C GLU A 92 -13.20 -7.48 6.90
N GLU A 93 -14.23 -6.70 6.60
CA GLU A 93 -14.68 -6.42 5.23
C GLU A 93 -13.79 -5.47 4.44
N MET A 94 -12.84 -4.79 5.10
CA MET A 94 -11.89 -3.88 4.43
C MET A 94 -10.71 -4.64 3.86
N ASP A 95 -10.35 -4.31 2.62
CA ASP A 95 -9.15 -4.86 1.97
C ASP A 95 -7.92 -3.99 2.26
N LEU A 96 -6.81 -4.67 2.53
CA LEU A 96 -5.50 -4.04 2.70
C LEU A 96 -4.66 -4.28 1.44
N TRP A 97 -4.19 -3.20 0.84
CA TRP A 97 -3.43 -3.19 -0.40
C TRP A 97 -1.99 -2.77 -0.14
N LEU A 98 -1.05 -3.44 -0.79
CA LEU A 98 0.34 -3.02 -0.82
C LEU A 98 0.76 -2.69 -2.25
N TRP A 99 1.34 -1.50 -2.41
CA TRP A 99 1.95 -1.02 -3.63
C TRP A 99 3.46 -1.08 -3.48
N THR A 100 4.13 -1.88 -4.30
CA THR A 100 5.59 -2.05 -4.25
C THR A 100 6.19 -2.03 -5.64
N GLY A 101 7.44 -1.58 -5.72
CA GLY A 101 8.25 -1.71 -6.92
C GLY A 101 8.89 -3.10 -7.06
N ALA A 102 8.78 -3.98 -6.07
CA ALA A 102 9.23 -5.36 -6.17
C ALA A 102 8.37 -6.16 -7.15
N TYR A 103 8.92 -7.22 -7.74
CA TYR A 103 8.13 -8.22 -8.43
C TYR A 103 7.53 -9.21 -7.44
N ARG A 104 6.42 -9.87 -7.83
CA ARG A 104 5.69 -10.75 -6.92
C ARG A 104 6.58 -11.83 -6.29
N LYS A 105 7.49 -12.42 -7.06
CA LYS A 105 8.40 -13.48 -6.58
C LYS A 105 9.29 -13.03 -5.41
N ASP A 106 9.51 -11.72 -5.28
CA ASP A 106 10.40 -11.15 -4.27
C ASP A 106 9.64 -10.63 -3.04
N VAL A 107 8.30 -10.78 -3.02
CA VAL A 107 7.48 -10.37 -1.87
C VAL A 107 7.43 -11.48 -0.83
N PRO A 108 7.89 -11.23 0.42
CA PRO A 108 7.93 -12.27 1.44
C PRO A 108 6.54 -12.79 1.83
N SER A 109 6.46 -14.07 2.19
CA SER A 109 5.22 -14.67 2.71
C SER A 109 4.74 -14.01 3.99
N SER A 110 5.66 -13.49 4.81
CA SER A 110 5.34 -12.70 6.02
C SER A 110 4.56 -11.41 5.71
N VAL A 111 4.66 -10.90 4.49
CA VAL A 111 3.89 -9.76 4.01
C VAL A 111 2.59 -10.23 3.38
N LEU A 112 2.65 -11.21 2.47
CA LEU A 112 1.49 -11.69 1.71
C LEU A 112 0.34 -12.15 2.60
N ARG A 113 0.62 -12.77 3.74
CA ARG A 113 -0.43 -13.27 4.66
C ARG A 113 -1.26 -12.19 5.34
N HIS A 114 -0.80 -10.93 5.30
CA HIS A 114 -1.50 -9.81 5.95
C HIS A 114 -2.26 -8.91 4.98
N ILE A 115 -2.02 -9.04 3.67
CA ILE A 115 -2.62 -8.19 2.65
C ILE A 115 -3.63 -8.94 1.79
N ASP A 116 -4.48 -8.20 1.10
CA ASP A 116 -5.52 -8.73 0.21
C ASP A 116 -5.19 -8.51 -1.25
N TRP A 117 -4.56 -7.36 -1.56
CA TRP A 117 -4.17 -6.98 -2.91
C TRP A 117 -2.71 -6.57 -2.95
N LEU A 118 -2.04 -6.92 -4.02
CA LEU A 118 -0.63 -6.61 -4.25
C LEU A 118 -0.45 -6.00 -5.64
N LYS A 119 0.00 -4.75 -5.68
CA LYS A 119 0.45 -4.10 -6.91
C LYS A 119 1.97 -4.18 -6.96
N THR A 120 2.52 -4.71 -8.05
CA THR A 120 3.95 -5.03 -8.21
C THR A 120 4.59 -4.33 -9.38
N GLY A 121 5.91 -4.27 -9.35
CA GLY A 121 6.75 -3.81 -10.46
C GLY A 121 7.20 -2.36 -10.31
N PRO A 122 8.46 -2.07 -10.68
CA PRO A 122 8.99 -0.72 -10.64
C PRO A 122 8.28 0.16 -11.68
N TYR A 123 8.25 1.47 -11.41
CA TYR A 123 7.79 2.42 -12.41
C TYR A 123 8.83 2.54 -13.53
N VAL A 124 8.39 2.37 -14.78
CA VAL A 124 9.21 2.54 -15.99
C VAL A 124 8.63 3.66 -16.82
N ARG A 125 9.28 4.82 -16.77
CA ARG A 125 8.78 6.08 -17.38
C ARG A 125 8.47 5.96 -18.87
N ASP A 126 9.25 5.16 -19.60
CA ASP A 126 9.11 5.05 -21.07
C ASP A 126 8.05 4.05 -21.51
N LEU A 127 7.43 3.32 -20.57
CA LEU A 127 6.32 2.42 -20.85
C LEU A 127 4.97 3.14 -20.64
N PRO A 128 3.97 2.82 -21.48
CA PRO A 128 2.64 3.43 -21.32
C PRO A 128 1.95 2.96 -20.05
N GLU A 129 0.99 3.76 -19.61
CA GLU A 129 0.05 3.43 -18.55
C GLU A 129 -0.81 2.22 -18.95
N LYS A 130 -1.21 1.43 -17.97
CA LYS A 130 -2.10 0.27 -18.15
C LYS A 130 -3.29 0.40 -17.21
N THR A 131 -4.49 0.14 -17.74
CA THR A 131 -5.72 0.13 -16.94
C THR A 131 -6.14 -1.30 -16.65
N VAL A 132 -6.51 -1.57 -15.40
CA VAL A 132 -7.04 -2.86 -14.96
C VAL A 132 -8.42 -2.68 -14.35
N ALA A 133 -9.34 -3.59 -14.65
CA ALA A 133 -10.68 -3.59 -14.09
C ALA A 133 -10.68 -4.18 -12.68
N LEU A 134 -11.43 -3.54 -11.77
CA LEU A 134 -11.60 -4.01 -10.40
C LEU A 134 -12.97 -4.68 -10.22
N PRO A 135 -13.13 -5.59 -9.22
CA PRO A 135 -14.39 -6.27 -8.96
C PRO A 135 -15.56 -5.34 -8.62
N ASP A 136 -15.29 -4.13 -8.12
CA ASP A 136 -16.31 -3.14 -7.79
C ASP A 136 -16.85 -2.37 -9.02
N GLY A 137 -16.36 -2.70 -10.21
CA GLY A 137 -16.74 -2.05 -11.46
C GLY A 137 -15.96 -0.79 -11.81
N THR A 138 -15.02 -0.39 -10.97
CA THR A 138 -14.10 0.72 -11.29
C THR A 138 -12.85 0.23 -12.02
N ASP A 139 -12.13 1.15 -12.62
CA ASP A 139 -10.85 0.90 -13.28
C ASP A 139 -9.72 1.52 -12.46
N LEU A 140 -8.59 0.83 -12.38
CA LEU A 140 -7.37 1.32 -11.77
C LEU A 140 -6.28 1.50 -12.82
N ALA A 141 -5.70 2.69 -12.89
CA ALA A 141 -4.55 2.96 -13.74
C ALA A 141 -3.26 2.55 -13.04
N LEU A 142 -2.48 1.69 -13.69
CA LEU A 142 -1.10 1.39 -13.28
C LEU A 142 -0.16 2.29 -14.08
N ALA A 143 0.84 2.86 -13.42
CA ALA A 143 1.68 3.91 -13.99
C ALA A 143 2.53 3.47 -15.19
N SER A 144 2.85 2.18 -15.29
CA SER A 144 3.53 1.60 -16.44
C SER A 144 3.08 0.16 -16.68
N GLU A 145 3.04 -0.27 -17.95
CA GLU A 145 2.43 -1.54 -18.34
C GLU A 145 3.11 -2.80 -17.82
N ASN A 146 4.36 -2.69 -17.35
CA ASN A 146 5.08 -3.78 -16.70
C ASN A 146 4.54 -4.09 -15.30
N GLN A 147 3.78 -3.18 -14.72
CA GLN A 147 3.19 -3.35 -13.39
C GLN A 147 1.99 -4.29 -13.45
N GLU A 148 1.75 -5.01 -12.34
CA GLU A 148 0.68 -5.98 -12.26
C GLU A 148 -0.07 -5.83 -10.93
N LEU A 149 -1.34 -6.24 -10.93
CA LEU A 149 -2.21 -6.24 -9.76
C LEU A 149 -2.72 -7.65 -9.49
N PHE A 150 -2.54 -8.13 -8.26
CA PHE A 150 -2.95 -9.48 -7.84
C PHE A 150 -3.89 -9.41 -6.64
N ARG A 151 -4.95 -10.20 -6.66
CA ARG A 151 -5.67 -10.58 -5.45
C ARG A 151 -4.90 -11.73 -4.80
N VAL A 152 -4.43 -11.55 -3.56
CA VAL A 152 -3.58 -12.53 -2.84
C VAL A 152 -4.28 -13.19 -1.66
N SER A 153 -5.47 -12.73 -1.30
CA SER A 153 -6.35 -13.37 -0.32
C SER A 153 -7.71 -13.71 -0.93
N PRO A 154 -8.52 -14.61 -0.32
CA PRO A 154 -9.90 -14.80 -0.72
C PRO A 154 -10.70 -13.49 -0.61
N PRO A 155 -11.76 -13.31 -1.45
CA PRO A 155 -12.64 -12.16 -1.30
C PRO A 155 -13.22 -12.06 0.12
N ARG A 156 -13.30 -10.81 0.62
CA ARG A 156 -13.83 -10.58 1.96
C ARG A 156 -15.33 -10.40 1.94
N PRO A 157 -16.03 -10.71 3.05
CA PRO A 157 -17.47 -10.52 3.12
C PRO A 157 -17.83 -9.04 2.92
N LEU A 158 -18.98 -8.81 2.30
CA LEU A 158 -19.57 -7.48 2.18
C LEU A 158 -20.17 -7.09 3.55
N GLY A 159 -19.67 -6.02 4.12
CA GLY A 159 -20.16 -5.49 5.39
C GLY A 159 -21.42 -4.69 5.25
#